data_8402f9e8580a72cd42e52891b0e238d5
#
_entry.id   8402f9e8580a72cd42e52891b0e238d5
#
_cell.length_a   1.000
_cell.length_b   1.000
_cell.length_c   1.000
_cell.angle_alpha   90.00
_cell.angle_beta   90.00
_cell.angle_gamma   90.00
#
_symmetry.space_group_name_H-M   'P 1'
#
loop_
_entity.id
_entity.type
_entity.pdbx_description
1 polymer ?
#
loop_
_entity_poly.entity_id
_entity_poly.type
_entity_poly.pdbx_seq_one_letter_code
_entity_poly.pdbx_strand_id
1 'polypeptide(L)'
;MTEKVKEYIASLRGKKIAFVGMGVANAPSALFLARHGLQVYACDSRDESYIGKKTCEELRACGVQFSLGKDYLRILPEMDIVFRSNGILPFQNPWIGECIERGQTVTSEMEEFFHYCPAKIIGITGSNGKTTTTTLIYEMLKKAGHSAVIGGNIGKAMLPYLEDLTPSDYAVCELSSFQLLTMGNLVHQPDIAVVTNIESTHLDHHISLDEYVDAKRNVLIYQSPSQRTVLNADCDYSIGHRVYHDMRYDVRGKLAEFSLEKPVNTGAYLDDNDNIVYAEDGTVTQIMPASDIRLPGRHNIANYCTAIAAVWGLVQPEQIREVARTFGGVEHRIEFVREADGVKYYNDSIATSPSRVISGVRAFNQKIIAIQGGSDKGNDLSVMVPDLLSHVKILILNGATADKIEQAVLAAPDYDPDQLQIIKVKDLAQAVEAARKAAQPGDIVSLCP
;
A
#
# COMPACT_ATOMS: atom_id res chain seq x y z
N MET A 1 18.46 -4.62 -19.87
CA MET A 1 17.51 -5.76 -20.02
C MET A 1 18.25 -7.08 -19.99
N THR A 2 17.92 -7.99 -19.08
CA THR A 2 18.50 -9.34 -18.95
C THR A 2 18.00 -10.27 -20.07
N GLU A 3 18.66 -11.43 -20.28
CA GLU A 3 18.23 -12.41 -21.28
C GLU A 3 16.81 -12.92 -21.00
N LYS A 4 16.48 -13.21 -19.75
CA LYS A 4 15.12 -13.62 -19.33
C LYS A 4 14.04 -12.62 -19.78
N VAL A 5 14.30 -11.33 -19.65
CA VAL A 5 13.37 -10.25 -20.04
C VAL A 5 13.30 -10.14 -21.59
N LYS A 6 14.42 -10.29 -22.28
CA LYS A 6 14.43 -10.34 -23.75
C LYS A 6 13.62 -11.52 -24.30
N GLU A 7 13.75 -12.70 -23.71
CA GLU A 7 12.97 -13.88 -24.04
C GLU A 7 11.48 -13.64 -23.79
N TYR A 8 11.13 -13.00 -22.68
CA TYR A 8 9.74 -12.60 -22.41
C TYR A 8 9.19 -11.70 -23.52
N ILE A 9 9.86 -10.62 -23.84
CA ILE A 9 9.42 -9.71 -24.92
C ILE A 9 9.34 -10.46 -26.27
N ALA A 10 10.30 -11.33 -26.55
CA ALA A 10 10.30 -12.14 -27.79
C ALA A 10 9.10 -13.11 -27.84
N SER A 11 8.70 -13.69 -26.70
CA SER A 11 7.56 -14.61 -26.61
C SER A 11 6.21 -13.95 -26.88
N LEU A 12 6.14 -12.62 -26.73
CA LEU A 12 4.96 -11.81 -26.98
C LEU A 12 4.82 -11.33 -28.43
N ARG A 13 5.86 -11.51 -29.27
CA ARG A 13 5.83 -11.08 -30.67
C ARG A 13 4.76 -11.80 -31.47
N GLY A 14 4.04 -11.07 -32.30
CA GLY A 14 2.95 -11.57 -33.12
C GLY A 14 1.65 -11.84 -32.38
N LYS A 15 1.62 -11.65 -31.05
CA LYS A 15 0.41 -11.78 -30.23
C LYS A 15 -0.31 -10.45 -30.09
N LYS A 16 -1.65 -10.50 -30.06
CA LYS A 16 -2.52 -9.38 -29.74
C LYS A 16 -2.70 -9.31 -28.22
N ILE A 17 -2.32 -8.20 -27.61
CA ILE A 17 -2.27 -8.03 -26.16
C ILE A 17 -3.25 -6.93 -25.74
N ALA A 18 -4.29 -7.27 -24.98
CA ALA A 18 -5.22 -6.30 -24.43
C ALA A 18 -4.86 -5.95 -22.97
N PHE A 19 -4.93 -4.66 -22.64
CA PHE A 19 -4.90 -4.17 -21.27
C PHE A 19 -6.30 -3.70 -20.90
N VAL A 20 -6.94 -4.36 -19.94
CA VAL A 20 -8.32 -4.08 -19.48
C VAL A 20 -8.27 -3.25 -18.19
N GLY A 21 -8.78 -2.02 -18.27
CA GLY A 21 -8.69 -1.01 -17.21
C GLY A 21 -7.36 -0.24 -17.27
N MET A 22 -7.37 0.93 -17.88
CA MET A 22 -6.20 1.78 -18.14
C MET A 22 -5.86 2.68 -16.93
N GLY A 23 -5.74 2.07 -15.76
CA GLY A 23 -5.31 2.77 -14.54
C GLY A 23 -3.79 2.89 -14.41
N VAL A 24 -3.37 3.28 -13.20
CA VAL A 24 -1.97 3.63 -12.85
C VAL A 24 -0.95 2.50 -13.08
N ALA A 25 -1.36 1.24 -13.09
CA ALA A 25 -0.49 0.10 -13.37
C ALA A 25 -0.51 -0.28 -14.86
N ASN A 26 -1.69 -0.40 -15.47
CA ASN A 26 -1.81 -0.91 -16.84
C ASN A 26 -1.37 0.10 -17.91
N ALA A 27 -1.61 1.40 -17.74
CA ALA A 27 -1.22 2.37 -18.77
C ALA A 27 0.31 2.45 -18.99
N PRO A 28 1.16 2.53 -17.94
CA PRO A 28 2.61 2.48 -18.13
C PRO A 28 3.10 1.12 -18.66
N SER A 29 2.45 0.01 -18.26
CA SER A 29 2.80 -1.34 -18.71
C SER A 29 2.45 -1.57 -20.18
N ALA A 30 1.30 -1.06 -20.64
CA ALA A 30 0.91 -1.05 -22.05
C ALA A 30 1.91 -0.24 -22.89
N LEU A 31 2.32 0.92 -22.39
CA LEU A 31 3.31 1.77 -23.04
C LEU A 31 4.67 1.07 -23.14
N PHE A 32 5.11 0.39 -22.06
CA PHE A 32 6.34 -0.39 -22.04
C PHE A 32 6.33 -1.46 -23.12
N LEU A 33 5.30 -2.29 -23.22
CA LEU A 33 5.21 -3.34 -24.25
C LEU A 33 5.10 -2.74 -25.66
N ALA A 34 4.34 -1.66 -25.85
CA ALA A 34 4.22 -1.00 -27.14
C ALA A 34 5.55 -0.41 -27.64
N ARG A 35 6.39 0.16 -26.75
CA ARG A 35 7.74 0.65 -27.08
C ARG A 35 8.67 -0.46 -27.57
N HIS A 36 8.41 -1.71 -27.19
CA HIS A 36 9.11 -2.89 -27.72
C HIS A 36 8.53 -3.42 -29.03
N GLY A 37 7.60 -2.69 -29.66
CA GLY A 37 7.02 -3.03 -30.96
C GLY A 37 5.97 -4.14 -30.90
N LEU A 38 5.36 -4.37 -29.75
CA LEU A 38 4.29 -5.37 -29.55
C LEU A 38 2.92 -4.77 -29.91
N GLN A 39 2.01 -5.62 -30.33
CA GLN A 39 0.65 -5.22 -30.73
C GLN A 39 -0.24 -5.09 -29.49
N VAL A 40 -0.47 -3.87 -29.02
CA VAL A 40 -1.14 -3.56 -27.76
C VAL A 40 -2.49 -2.85 -27.99
N TYR A 41 -3.49 -3.26 -27.24
CA TYR A 41 -4.84 -2.70 -27.20
C TYR A 41 -5.16 -2.19 -25.79
N ALA A 42 -5.55 -0.91 -25.71
CA ALA A 42 -5.96 -0.26 -24.47
C ALA A 42 -7.49 -0.29 -24.35
N CYS A 43 -8.03 -1.00 -23.35
CA CYS A 43 -9.45 -1.23 -23.15
C CYS A 43 -9.88 -0.60 -21.81
N ASP A 44 -10.84 0.36 -21.86
CA ASP A 44 -11.42 0.95 -20.64
C ASP A 44 -12.90 1.32 -20.85
N SER A 45 -13.71 1.13 -19.82
CA SER A 45 -15.12 1.55 -19.83
C SER A 45 -15.30 3.06 -19.90
N ARG A 46 -14.29 3.82 -19.56
CA ARG A 46 -14.24 5.28 -19.54
C ARG A 46 -13.55 5.80 -20.80
N ASP A 47 -13.68 7.08 -21.04
CA ASP A 47 -13.06 7.76 -22.19
C ASP A 47 -11.60 8.19 -21.92
N GLU A 48 -10.98 8.81 -22.91
CA GLU A 48 -9.59 9.28 -22.84
C GLU A 48 -9.34 10.33 -21.76
N SER A 49 -10.38 11.08 -21.36
CA SER A 49 -10.22 12.10 -20.31
C SER A 49 -9.82 11.49 -18.97
N TYR A 50 -10.27 10.26 -18.71
CA TYR A 50 -9.87 9.49 -17.54
C TYR A 50 -8.42 8.98 -17.60
N ILE A 51 -8.01 8.46 -18.76
CA ILE A 51 -6.64 7.96 -18.98
C ILE A 51 -5.63 9.12 -18.94
N GLY A 52 -6.07 10.29 -19.36
CA GLY A 52 -5.29 11.51 -19.45
C GLY A 52 -4.71 11.74 -20.84
N LYS A 53 -4.87 12.97 -21.33
CA LYS A 53 -4.52 13.36 -22.71
C LYS A 53 -3.08 13.00 -23.07
N LYS A 54 -2.11 13.34 -22.21
CA LYS A 54 -0.68 13.07 -22.45
C LYS A 54 -0.41 11.57 -22.58
N THR A 55 -0.97 10.75 -21.70
CA THR A 55 -0.80 9.28 -21.72
C THR A 55 -1.39 8.70 -23.00
N CYS A 56 -2.57 9.16 -23.44
CA CYS A 56 -3.17 8.70 -24.68
C CYS A 56 -2.34 9.09 -25.92
N GLU A 57 -1.78 10.29 -25.95
CA GLU A 57 -0.86 10.74 -27.01
C GLU A 57 0.39 9.85 -27.09
N GLU A 58 1.01 9.54 -25.95
CA GLU A 58 2.20 8.65 -25.88
C GLU A 58 1.86 7.22 -26.32
N LEU A 59 0.74 6.66 -25.88
CA LEU A 59 0.27 5.33 -26.30
C LEU A 59 0.01 5.27 -27.81
N ARG A 60 -0.66 6.27 -28.39
CA ARG A 60 -0.89 6.35 -29.84
C ARG A 60 0.40 6.47 -30.65
N ALA A 61 1.33 7.27 -30.17
CA ALA A 61 2.64 7.42 -30.83
C ALA A 61 3.40 6.07 -30.91
N CYS A 62 3.13 5.14 -29.98
CA CYS A 62 3.67 3.78 -29.98
C CYS A 62 2.77 2.77 -30.70
N GLY A 63 1.70 3.19 -31.38
CA GLY A 63 0.82 2.31 -32.17
C GLY A 63 -0.25 1.55 -31.36
N VAL A 64 -0.48 1.93 -30.11
CA VAL A 64 -1.54 1.31 -29.28
C VAL A 64 -2.92 1.64 -29.85
N GLN A 65 -3.75 0.63 -30.00
CA GLN A 65 -5.15 0.74 -30.43
C GLN A 65 -6.05 0.89 -29.20
N PHE A 66 -7.14 1.66 -29.33
CA PHE A 66 -8.03 1.96 -28.21
C PHE A 66 -9.41 1.32 -28.42
N SER A 67 -9.93 0.67 -27.39
CA SER A 67 -11.30 0.19 -27.27
C SER A 67 -11.89 0.77 -26.00
N LEU A 68 -12.67 1.86 -26.13
CA LEU A 68 -13.14 2.65 -25.00
C LEU A 68 -14.67 2.72 -24.94
N GLY A 69 -15.19 3.02 -23.74
CA GLY A 69 -16.61 3.22 -23.50
C GLY A 69 -17.39 1.90 -23.32
N LYS A 70 -18.70 1.94 -23.57
CA LYS A 70 -19.63 0.85 -23.20
C LYS A 70 -19.24 -0.54 -23.72
N ASP A 71 -18.69 -0.60 -24.93
CA ASP A 71 -18.41 -1.87 -25.62
C ASP A 71 -16.92 -2.26 -25.61
N TYR A 72 -16.16 -1.70 -24.70
CA TYR A 72 -14.69 -1.81 -24.64
C TYR A 72 -14.14 -3.24 -24.53
N LEU A 73 -14.94 -4.20 -24.09
CA LEU A 73 -14.56 -5.61 -23.97
C LEU A 73 -14.87 -6.45 -25.22
N ARG A 74 -15.60 -5.91 -26.23
CA ARG A 74 -15.99 -6.67 -27.43
C ARG A 74 -14.83 -7.19 -28.25
N ILE A 75 -13.65 -6.59 -28.13
CA ILE A 75 -12.46 -7.00 -28.86
C ILE A 75 -11.74 -8.22 -28.20
N LEU A 76 -12.05 -8.55 -26.93
CA LEU A 76 -11.34 -9.57 -26.17
C LEU A 76 -11.31 -10.96 -26.84
N PRO A 77 -12.37 -11.40 -27.54
CA PRO A 77 -12.32 -12.69 -28.27
C PRO A 77 -11.22 -12.80 -29.33
N GLU A 78 -10.70 -11.67 -29.81
CA GLU A 78 -9.62 -11.62 -30.81
C GLU A 78 -8.23 -11.52 -30.21
N MET A 79 -8.12 -11.41 -28.89
CA MET A 79 -6.85 -11.21 -28.19
C MET A 79 -6.22 -12.56 -27.81
N ASP A 80 -4.90 -12.62 -27.85
CA ASP A 80 -4.16 -13.79 -27.38
C ASP A 80 -3.88 -13.71 -25.87
N ILE A 81 -3.63 -12.48 -25.38
CA ILE A 81 -3.27 -12.22 -23.99
C ILE A 81 -4.11 -11.04 -23.47
N VAL A 82 -4.64 -11.20 -22.27
CA VAL A 82 -5.44 -10.19 -21.59
C VAL A 82 -4.82 -9.84 -20.25
N PHE A 83 -4.26 -8.63 -20.15
CA PHE A 83 -3.83 -8.02 -18.90
C PHE A 83 -5.02 -7.36 -18.22
N ARG A 84 -5.50 -7.92 -17.14
CA ARG A 84 -6.57 -7.33 -16.33
C ARG A 84 -6.03 -6.37 -15.28
N SER A 85 -6.75 -5.33 -14.94
CA SER A 85 -6.46 -4.55 -13.74
C SER A 85 -6.82 -5.34 -12.48
N ASN A 86 -6.18 -5.03 -11.35
CA ASN A 86 -6.33 -5.76 -10.10
C ASN A 86 -7.78 -5.80 -9.56
N GLY A 87 -8.60 -4.78 -9.86
CA GLY A 87 -10.00 -4.71 -9.47
C GLY A 87 -10.95 -5.51 -10.38
N ILE A 88 -10.46 -6.12 -11.46
CA ILE A 88 -11.25 -6.94 -12.37
C ILE A 88 -10.91 -8.41 -12.13
N LEU A 89 -11.71 -9.07 -11.28
CA LEU A 89 -11.50 -10.48 -10.94
C LEU A 89 -12.17 -11.39 -11.99
N PRO A 90 -11.50 -12.48 -12.43
CA PRO A 90 -12.02 -13.37 -13.47
C PRO A 90 -13.40 -13.94 -13.17
N PHE A 91 -13.65 -14.32 -11.91
CA PHE A 91 -14.91 -14.92 -11.47
C PHE A 91 -16.04 -13.89 -11.27
N GLN A 92 -15.74 -12.59 -11.31
CA GLN A 92 -16.72 -11.49 -11.20
C GLN A 92 -17.03 -10.84 -12.55
N ASN A 93 -16.21 -11.10 -13.57
CA ASN A 93 -16.37 -10.48 -14.88
C ASN A 93 -16.56 -11.58 -15.95
N PRO A 94 -17.80 -11.73 -16.51
CA PRO A 94 -18.07 -12.79 -17.50
C PRO A 94 -17.16 -12.75 -18.73
N TRP A 95 -16.82 -11.57 -19.24
CA TRP A 95 -15.92 -11.44 -20.40
C TRP A 95 -14.52 -12.01 -20.14
N ILE A 96 -14.01 -11.77 -18.92
CA ILE A 96 -12.70 -12.30 -18.52
C ILE A 96 -12.80 -13.82 -18.30
N GLY A 97 -13.89 -14.29 -17.70
CA GLY A 97 -14.17 -15.72 -17.55
C GLY A 97 -14.21 -16.44 -18.91
N GLU A 98 -14.92 -15.88 -19.89
CA GLU A 98 -14.98 -16.41 -21.26
C GLU A 98 -13.59 -16.44 -21.94
N CYS A 99 -12.72 -15.47 -21.69
CA CYS A 99 -11.34 -15.51 -22.19
C CYS A 99 -10.60 -16.75 -21.69
N ILE A 100 -10.74 -17.07 -20.40
CA ILE A 100 -10.12 -18.26 -19.80
C ILE A 100 -10.70 -19.55 -20.42
N GLU A 101 -12.02 -19.62 -20.56
CA GLU A 101 -12.71 -20.79 -21.18
C GLU A 101 -12.27 -21.01 -22.62
N ARG A 102 -11.95 -19.97 -23.36
CA ARG A 102 -11.41 -20.03 -24.72
C ARG A 102 -9.93 -20.42 -24.80
N GLY A 103 -9.25 -20.54 -23.63
CA GLY A 103 -7.83 -20.88 -23.57
C GLY A 103 -6.91 -19.67 -23.83
N GLN A 104 -7.43 -18.44 -23.76
CA GLN A 104 -6.62 -17.22 -23.84
C GLN A 104 -5.81 -17.05 -22.55
N THR A 105 -4.63 -16.46 -22.65
CA THR A 105 -3.83 -16.12 -21.46
C THR A 105 -4.44 -14.91 -20.77
N VAL A 106 -4.94 -15.09 -19.56
CA VAL A 106 -5.38 -13.99 -18.70
C VAL A 106 -4.36 -13.82 -17.58
N THR A 107 -3.82 -12.62 -17.45
CA THR A 107 -2.75 -12.28 -16.49
C THR A 107 -2.94 -10.87 -15.93
N SER A 108 -2.04 -10.42 -15.09
CA SER A 108 -1.94 -9.06 -14.62
C SER A 108 -0.51 -8.54 -14.71
N GLU A 109 -0.35 -7.24 -14.61
CA GLU A 109 0.95 -6.57 -14.61
C GLU A 109 1.88 -7.15 -13.53
N MET A 110 1.34 -7.39 -12.33
CA MET A 110 2.12 -7.89 -11.20
C MET A 110 2.48 -9.37 -11.37
N GLU A 111 1.58 -10.20 -11.92
CA GLU A 111 1.86 -11.60 -12.23
C GLU A 111 3.02 -11.72 -13.21
N GLU A 112 2.99 -10.96 -14.32
CA GLU A 112 4.06 -10.95 -15.31
C GLU A 112 5.37 -10.38 -14.72
N PHE A 113 5.27 -9.33 -13.89
CA PHE A 113 6.45 -8.79 -13.22
C PHE A 113 7.12 -9.86 -12.34
N PHE A 114 6.37 -10.57 -11.49
CA PHE A 114 6.94 -11.62 -10.64
C PHE A 114 7.54 -12.76 -11.45
N HIS A 115 6.92 -13.15 -12.57
CA HIS A 115 7.43 -14.18 -13.44
C HIS A 115 8.80 -13.84 -14.05
N TYR A 116 8.97 -12.58 -14.46
CA TYR A 116 10.13 -12.20 -15.28
C TYR A 116 11.13 -11.30 -14.56
N CYS A 117 10.84 -10.85 -13.35
CA CYS A 117 11.77 -10.04 -12.57
C CYS A 117 13.09 -10.77 -12.33
N PRO A 118 14.22 -10.18 -12.72
CA PRO A 118 15.54 -10.73 -12.43
C PRO A 118 16.04 -10.40 -11.02
N ALA A 119 15.49 -9.33 -10.41
CA ALA A 119 15.91 -8.81 -9.12
C ALA A 119 15.34 -9.64 -7.96
N LYS A 120 15.89 -9.46 -6.77
CA LYS A 120 15.34 -10.01 -5.53
C LYS A 120 14.05 -9.28 -5.17
N ILE A 121 12.96 -10.02 -5.01
CA ILE A 121 11.65 -9.47 -4.70
C ILE A 121 11.40 -9.47 -3.19
N ILE A 122 11.00 -8.33 -2.65
CA ILE A 122 10.46 -8.20 -1.30
C ILE A 122 8.98 -7.88 -1.46
N GLY A 123 8.12 -8.84 -1.08
CA GLY A 123 6.67 -8.72 -1.21
C GLY A 123 6.01 -8.41 0.13
N ILE A 124 5.31 -7.28 0.23
CA ILE A 124 4.70 -6.81 1.48
C ILE A 124 3.18 -6.79 1.35
N THR A 125 2.49 -7.51 2.23
CA THR A 125 1.03 -7.50 2.36
C THR A 125 0.60 -7.32 3.82
N GLY A 126 -0.70 -7.29 4.06
CA GLY A 126 -1.34 -7.16 5.37
C GLY A 126 -2.58 -6.28 5.31
N SER A 127 -3.27 -6.11 6.42
CA SER A 127 -4.41 -5.21 6.52
C SER A 127 -3.94 -3.76 6.59
N ASN A 128 -3.09 -3.42 7.55
CA ASN A 128 -2.55 -2.09 7.80
C ASN A 128 -1.01 -2.07 7.70
N GLY A 129 -0.41 -0.89 7.59
CA GLY A 129 1.04 -0.69 7.62
C GLY A 129 1.78 -1.01 6.32
N LYS A 130 1.15 -1.62 5.32
CA LYS A 130 1.80 -2.01 4.04
C LYS A 130 2.64 -0.91 3.42
N THR A 131 2.03 0.23 3.12
CA THR A 131 2.70 1.31 2.38
C THR A 131 3.88 1.88 3.14
N THR A 132 3.70 2.12 4.44
CA THR A 132 4.78 2.63 5.30
C THR A 132 5.92 1.63 5.38
N THR A 133 5.63 0.35 5.63
CA THR A 133 6.64 -0.72 5.69
C THR A 133 7.36 -0.88 4.35
N THR A 134 6.63 -0.88 3.23
CA THR A 134 7.21 -0.96 1.87
C THR A 134 8.18 0.19 1.62
N THR A 135 7.77 1.42 1.98
CA THR A 135 8.62 2.59 1.81
C THR A 135 9.83 2.56 2.74
N LEU A 136 9.65 2.17 4.01
CA LEU A 136 10.77 2.03 4.96
C LEU A 136 11.83 1.01 4.47
N ILE A 137 11.40 -0.16 3.99
CA ILE A 137 12.29 -1.17 3.41
C ILE A 137 13.07 -0.58 2.23
N TYR A 138 12.37 0.10 1.32
CA TYR A 138 13.02 0.76 0.18
C TYR A 138 14.04 1.81 0.61
N GLU A 139 13.69 2.72 1.54
CA GLU A 139 14.58 3.77 2.03
C GLU A 139 15.80 3.18 2.77
N MET A 140 15.62 2.14 3.58
CA MET A 140 16.71 1.44 4.26
C MET A 140 17.68 0.79 3.26
N LEU A 141 17.18 0.11 2.23
CA LEU A 141 18.00 -0.47 1.16
C LEU A 141 18.77 0.60 0.39
N LYS A 142 18.10 1.69 0.03
CA LYS A 142 18.74 2.84 -0.65
C LYS A 142 19.83 3.45 0.22
N LYS A 143 19.58 3.60 1.52
CA LYS A 143 20.55 4.13 2.48
C LYS A 143 21.77 3.24 2.62
N ALA A 144 21.60 1.93 2.50
CA ALA A 144 22.68 0.95 2.48
C ALA A 144 23.45 0.89 1.15
N GLY A 145 23.04 1.67 0.15
CA GLY A 145 23.69 1.72 -1.16
C GLY A 145 23.22 0.64 -2.15
N HIS A 146 22.16 -0.09 -1.80
CA HIS A 146 21.55 -1.03 -2.74
C HIS A 146 20.75 -0.32 -3.83
N SER A 147 20.82 -0.83 -5.05
CA SER A 147 19.91 -0.46 -6.11
C SER A 147 18.54 -1.10 -5.83
N ALA A 148 17.49 -0.30 -5.76
CA ALA A 148 16.15 -0.78 -5.45
C ALA A 148 15.08 0.02 -6.21
N VAL A 149 13.99 -0.64 -6.58
CA VAL A 149 12.76 -0.05 -7.10
C VAL A 149 11.61 -0.32 -6.14
N ILE A 150 10.60 0.55 -6.18
CA ILE A 150 9.41 0.44 -5.32
C ILE A 150 8.14 0.60 -6.14
N GLY A 151 7.13 -0.23 -5.91
CA GLY A 151 5.85 -0.11 -6.61
C GLY A 151 4.81 -1.13 -6.19
N GLY A 152 3.91 -1.46 -7.11
CA GLY A 152 2.75 -2.34 -6.88
C GLY A 152 1.52 -1.55 -6.44
N ASN A 153 0.82 -2.00 -5.41
CA ASN A 153 -0.43 -1.38 -4.94
C ASN A 153 -0.29 0.08 -4.45
N ILE A 154 0.91 0.61 -4.37
CA ILE A 154 1.17 2.03 -4.05
C ILE A 154 1.08 2.97 -5.26
N GLY A 155 0.50 2.51 -6.38
CA GLY A 155 0.23 3.36 -7.54
C GLY A 155 1.41 3.52 -8.51
N LYS A 156 2.39 2.62 -8.47
CA LYS A 156 3.49 2.57 -9.45
C LYS A 156 3.54 1.20 -10.11
N ALA A 157 3.47 1.17 -11.45
CA ALA A 157 3.62 -0.05 -12.23
C ALA A 157 5.03 -0.63 -12.09
N MET A 158 5.14 -1.94 -11.96
CA MET A 158 6.41 -2.64 -11.81
C MET A 158 6.96 -3.19 -13.14
N LEU A 159 6.08 -3.56 -14.07
CA LEU A 159 6.47 -4.19 -15.34
C LEU A 159 7.51 -3.35 -16.15
N PRO A 160 7.39 -2.02 -16.24
CA PRO A 160 8.40 -1.20 -16.93
C PRO A 160 9.82 -1.29 -16.34
N TYR A 161 9.95 -1.59 -15.05
CA TYR A 161 11.27 -1.72 -14.42
C TYR A 161 12.05 -2.97 -14.87
N LEU A 162 11.39 -3.94 -15.53
CA LEU A 162 12.07 -5.10 -16.09
C LEU A 162 13.17 -4.71 -17.08
N GLU A 163 13.08 -3.53 -17.70
CA GLU A 163 14.07 -3.04 -18.65
C GLU A 163 15.45 -2.88 -18.01
N ASP A 164 15.50 -2.35 -16.79
CA ASP A 164 16.73 -1.91 -16.11
C ASP A 164 17.18 -2.82 -14.98
N LEU A 165 16.28 -3.62 -14.41
CA LEU A 165 16.57 -4.48 -13.26
C LEU A 165 17.57 -5.59 -13.59
N THR A 166 18.44 -5.87 -12.61
CA THR A 166 19.47 -6.91 -12.64
C THR A 166 19.33 -7.84 -11.40
N PRO A 167 19.99 -9.02 -11.38
CA PRO A 167 19.96 -9.91 -10.22
C PRO A 167 20.56 -9.35 -8.91
N SER A 168 21.30 -8.24 -9.00
CA SER A 168 21.87 -7.56 -7.82
C SER A 168 20.91 -6.53 -7.19
N ASP A 169 19.83 -6.19 -7.88
CA ASP A 169 18.87 -5.18 -7.46
C ASP A 169 17.76 -5.75 -6.56
N TYR A 170 16.99 -4.87 -5.97
CA TYR A 170 15.81 -5.21 -5.17
C TYR A 170 14.54 -4.60 -5.77
N ALA A 171 13.46 -5.37 -5.77
CA ALA A 171 12.13 -4.91 -6.14
C ALA A 171 11.23 -5.00 -4.90
N VAL A 172 10.89 -3.84 -4.32
CA VAL A 172 10.06 -3.74 -3.10
C VAL A 172 8.62 -3.52 -3.52
N CYS A 173 7.77 -4.55 -3.36
CA CYS A 173 6.42 -4.62 -3.91
C CYS A 173 5.37 -4.61 -2.83
N GLU A 174 4.54 -3.56 -2.78
CA GLU A 174 3.29 -3.61 -2.01
C GLU A 174 2.27 -4.48 -2.73
N LEU A 175 1.67 -5.44 -2.03
CA LEU A 175 0.72 -6.39 -2.59
C LEU A 175 -0.62 -6.32 -1.87
N SER A 176 -1.69 -6.06 -2.63
CA SER A 176 -3.06 -6.15 -2.15
C SER A 176 -3.53 -7.62 -2.10
N SER A 177 -4.60 -7.89 -1.32
CA SER A 177 -5.25 -9.20 -1.33
C SER A 177 -5.81 -9.57 -2.72
N PHE A 178 -6.29 -8.59 -3.50
CA PHE A 178 -6.79 -8.82 -4.86
C PHE A 178 -5.71 -9.26 -5.84
N GLN A 179 -4.51 -8.69 -5.72
CA GLN A 179 -3.36 -9.17 -6.50
C GLN A 179 -3.00 -10.59 -6.09
N LEU A 180 -2.83 -10.83 -4.79
CA LEU A 180 -2.43 -12.14 -4.26
C LEU A 180 -3.46 -13.24 -4.50
N LEU A 181 -4.76 -12.92 -4.61
CA LEU A 181 -5.81 -13.90 -4.88
C LEU A 181 -5.57 -14.67 -6.19
N THR A 182 -5.00 -14.03 -7.21
CA THR A 182 -4.70 -14.64 -8.50
C THR A 182 -3.23 -15.05 -8.64
N MET A 183 -2.38 -14.60 -7.72
CA MET A 183 -0.95 -14.92 -7.71
C MET A 183 -0.60 -16.26 -7.00
N GLY A 184 -1.59 -17.01 -6.52
CA GLY A 184 -1.36 -18.24 -5.73
C GLY A 184 -0.61 -19.36 -6.45
N ASN A 185 -0.59 -19.35 -7.79
CA ASN A 185 0.10 -20.35 -8.61
C ASN A 185 1.42 -19.83 -9.21
N LEU A 186 1.93 -18.71 -8.75
CA LEU A 186 3.17 -18.15 -9.28
C LEU A 186 4.38 -19.05 -8.99
N VAL A 187 5.15 -19.30 -10.02
CA VAL A 187 6.41 -20.06 -9.95
C VAL A 187 7.48 -19.31 -9.14
N HIS A 188 7.40 -17.98 -9.12
CA HIS A 188 8.34 -17.13 -8.39
C HIS A 188 7.67 -16.48 -7.18
N GLN A 189 8.07 -16.94 -6.01
CA GLN A 189 7.70 -16.33 -4.73
C GLN A 189 8.69 -15.23 -4.35
N PRO A 190 8.30 -14.24 -3.54
CA PRO A 190 9.24 -13.24 -3.05
C PRO A 190 10.42 -13.88 -2.29
N ASP A 191 11.62 -13.34 -2.47
CA ASP A 191 12.79 -13.71 -1.67
C ASP A 191 12.57 -13.39 -0.19
N ILE A 192 11.84 -12.31 0.07
CA ILE A 192 11.40 -11.92 1.41
C ILE A 192 9.90 -11.63 1.34
N ALA A 193 9.09 -12.43 2.03
CA ALA A 193 7.65 -12.23 2.19
C ALA A 193 7.36 -11.56 3.52
N VAL A 194 6.52 -10.53 3.54
CA VAL A 194 6.15 -9.78 4.74
C VAL A 194 4.64 -9.73 4.88
N VAL A 195 4.11 -10.19 6.02
CA VAL A 195 2.70 -10.00 6.39
C VAL A 195 2.65 -9.15 7.66
N THR A 196 2.23 -7.89 7.52
CA THR A 196 2.25 -6.93 8.63
C THR A 196 1.25 -7.29 9.73
N ASN A 197 0.02 -7.56 9.37
CA ASN A 197 -1.08 -7.99 10.24
C ASN A 197 -2.27 -8.48 9.42
N ILE A 198 -3.16 -9.20 10.08
CA ILE A 198 -4.49 -9.56 9.57
C ILE A 198 -5.51 -9.00 10.55
N GLU A 199 -6.42 -8.19 10.06
CA GLU A 199 -7.56 -7.68 10.81
C GLU A 199 -8.85 -7.98 10.05
N SER A 200 -9.96 -8.09 10.73
CA SER A 200 -11.29 -8.35 10.15
C SER A 200 -11.87 -7.10 9.44
N THR A 201 -11.07 -6.50 8.56
CA THR A 201 -11.42 -5.34 7.74
C THR A 201 -11.54 -5.73 6.27
N HIS A 202 -12.26 -4.94 5.46
CA HIS A 202 -12.43 -5.14 4.00
C HIS A 202 -13.31 -6.33 3.59
N LEU A 203 -14.31 -6.68 4.40
CA LEU A 203 -15.33 -7.70 4.04
C LEU A 203 -16.27 -7.24 2.91
N ASP A 204 -16.16 -5.97 2.48
CA ASP A 204 -17.02 -5.39 1.43
C ASP A 204 -16.67 -5.94 0.02
N HIS A 205 -15.50 -6.59 -0.12
CA HIS A 205 -14.96 -7.01 -1.42
C HIS A 205 -14.54 -8.48 -1.49
N HIS A 206 -14.36 -9.15 -0.37
CA HIS A 206 -14.09 -10.59 -0.29
C HIS A 206 -15.36 -11.34 0.08
N ILE A 207 -15.54 -12.55 -0.46
CA ILE A 207 -16.68 -13.42 -0.17
C ILE A 207 -16.71 -13.79 1.32
N SER A 208 -15.53 -13.87 1.95
CA SER A 208 -15.37 -14.18 3.37
C SER A 208 -14.04 -13.68 3.93
N LEU A 209 -13.92 -13.65 5.27
CA LEU A 209 -12.64 -13.39 5.93
C LEU A 209 -11.62 -14.49 5.62
N ASP A 210 -12.06 -15.74 5.46
CA ASP A 210 -11.20 -16.87 5.08
C ASP A 210 -10.55 -16.65 3.71
N GLU A 211 -11.31 -16.19 2.69
CA GLU A 211 -10.76 -15.85 1.38
C GLU A 211 -9.72 -14.73 1.47
N TYR A 212 -9.98 -13.72 2.30
CA TYR A 212 -9.05 -12.61 2.52
C TYR A 212 -7.73 -13.07 3.15
N VAL A 213 -7.79 -13.96 4.14
CA VAL A 213 -6.61 -14.54 4.78
C VAL A 213 -5.86 -15.44 3.80
N ASP A 214 -6.58 -16.33 3.09
CA ASP A 214 -6.00 -17.23 2.10
C ASP A 214 -5.33 -16.46 0.95
N ALA A 215 -5.95 -15.37 0.49
CA ALA A 215 -5.32 -14.52 -0.52
C ALA A 215 -3.97 -13.99 -0.04
N LYS A 216 -3.88 -13.51 1.21
CA LYS A 216 -2.61 -12.99 1.75
C LYS A 216 -1.58 -14.09 2.00
N ARG A 217 -1.99 -15.31 2.36
CA ARG A 217 -1.10 -16.48 2.49
C ARG A 217 -0.33 -16.79 1.21
N ASN A 218 -0.90 -16.48 0.05
CA ASN A 218 -0.25 -16.71 -1.25
C ASN A 218 1.11 -16.03 -1.39
N VAL A 219 1.43 -15.01 -0.57
CA VAL A 219 2.75 -14.37 -0.59
C VAL A 219 3.87 -15.27 -0.06
N LEU A 220 3.56 -16.31 0.72
CA LEU A 220 4.56 -17.11 1.43
C LEU A 220 4.46 -18.63 1.25
N ILE A 221 3.29 -19.19 0.91
CA ILE A 221 3.04 -20.65 0.95
C ILE A 221 3.90 -21.48 0.01
N TYR A 222 4.42 -20.88 -1.05
CA TYR A 222 5.29 -21.55 -2.03
C TYR A 222 6.75 -21.12 -1.95
N GLN A 223 7.13 -20.39 -0.90
CA GLN A 223 8.53 -20.03 -0.68
C GLN A 223 9.42 -21.27 -0.52
N SER A 224 10.67 -21.14 -0.94
CA SER A 224 11.71 -22.16 -0.76
C SER A 224 12.40 -22.02 0.62
N PRO A 225 13.14 -23.04 1.09
CA PRO A 225 13.87 -22.98 2.36
C PRO A 225 14.93 -21.87 2.45
N SER A 226 15.38 -21.33 1.32
CA SER A 226 16.36 -20.22 1.29
C SER A 226 15.76 -18.85 1.47
N GLN A 227 14.44 -18.71 1.28
CA GLN A 227 13.71 -17.45 1.34
C GLN A 227 13.31 -17.12 2.79
N ARG A 228 12.98 -15.84 3.03
CA ARG A 228 12.62 -15.33 4.36
C ARG A 228 11.13 -14.96 4.40
N THR A 229 10.48 -15.29 5.50
CA THR A 229 9.15 -14.80 5.85
C THR A 229 9.23 -13.93 7.10
N VAL A 230 8.54 -12.78 7.09
CA VAL A 230 8.41 -11.88 8.24
C VAL A 230 6.94 -11.84 8.67
N LEU A 231 6.66 -12.23 9.91
CA LEU A 231 5.32 -12.26 10.50
C LEU A 231 5.26 -11.44 11.79
N ASN A 232 4.08 -10.99 12.14
CA ASN A 232 3.79 -10.31 13.40
C ASN A 232 3.53 -11.34 14.51
N ALA A 233 4.34 -11.35 15.55
CA ALA A 233 4.17 -12.25 16.69
C ALA A 233 2.98 -11.88 17.60
N ASP A 234 2.50 -10.63 17.49
CA ASP A 234 1.34 -10.12 18.24
C ASP A 234 0.02 -10.34 17.48
N CYS A 235 0.07 -10.82 16.24
CA CYS A 235 -1.11 -11.02 15.39
C CYS A 235 -1.59 -12.47 15.47
N ASP A 236 -2.90 -12.63 15.57
CA ASP A 236 -3.54 -13.92 15.38
C ASP A 236 -3.81 -14.17 13.90
N TYR A 237 -3.05 -15.04 13.27
CA TYR A 237 -3.21 -15.42 11.87
C TYR A 237 -4.16 -16.59 11.65
N SER A 238 -4.73 -17.15 12.75
CA SER A 238 -5.72 -18.20 12.70
C SER A 238 -7.15 -17.67 12.58
N ILE A 239 -7.32 -16.35 12.43
CA ILE A 239 -8.64 -15.72 12.29
C ILE A 239 -9.34 -16.29 11.05
N GLY A 240 -10.54 -16.85 11.26
CA GLY A 240 -11.37 -17.50 10.24
C GLY A 240 -12.02 -18.76 10.78
N HIS A 241 -13.10 -19.21 10.14
CA HIS A 241 -13.87 -20.37 10.61
C HIS A 241 -13.38 -21.71 10.04
N ARG A 242 -12.44 -21.68 9.14
CA ARG A 242 -11.87 -22.92 8.61
C ARG A 242 -10.79 -23.44 9.56
N VAL A 243 -10.68 -24.75 9.60
CA VAL A 243 -9.69 -25.57 10.31
C VAL A 243 -8.24 -25.23 9.86
N TYR A 244 -7.96 -23.96 9.56
CA TYR A 244 -6.67 -23.55 9.08
C TYR A 244 -5.80 -23.08 10.24
N HIS A 245 -4.73 -23.75 10.29
CA HIS A 245 -3.57 -23.48 11.10
C HIS A 245 -3.07 -22.04 10.88
N ASP A 246 -2.49 -21.49 11.88
CA ASP A 246 -1.74 -20.24 11.86
C ASP A 246 -0.76 -20.22 10.67
N MET A 247 -0.67 -19.09 9.95
CA MET A 247 0.25 -18.91 8.81
C MET A 247 1.71 -19.30 9.13
N ARG A 248 2.10 -19.32 10.40
CA ARG A 248 3.43 -19.77 10.83
C ARG A 248 3.73 -21.20 10.41
N TYR A 249 2.72 -22.06 10.32
CA TYR A 249 2.86 -23.43 9.85
C TYR A 249 3.10 -23.57 8.35
N ASP A 250 2.80 -22.50 7.57
CA ASP A 250 3.04 -22.46 6.13
C ASP A 250 4.46 -22.02 5.77
N VAL A 251 5.20 -21.50 6.73
CA VAL A 251 6.55 -20.98 6.49
C VAL A 251 7.50 -22.14 6.24
N ARG A 252 8.06 -22.21 5.04
CA ARG A 252 9.03 -23.22 4.61
C ARG A 252 10.46 -22.76 4.71
N GLY A 253 10.65 -21.45 4.71
CA GLY A 253 11.94 -20.79 4.75
C GLY A 253 12.33 -20.32 6.15
N LYS A 254 13.10 -19.26 6.19
CA LYS A 254 13.57 -18.62 7.43
C LYS A 254 12.48 -17.74 8.00
N LEU A 255 11.93 -18.08 9.16
CA LEU A 255 10.99 -17.22 9.87
C LEU A 255 11.74 -16.15 10.65
N ALA A 256 11.39 -14.89 10.44
CA ALA A 256 11.68 -13.79 11.34
C ALA A 256 10.34 -13.20 11.82
N GLU A 257 10.28 -12.81 13.07
CA GLU A 257 9.07 -12.22 13.64
C GLU A 257 9.32 -10.77 14.07
N PHE A 258 8.27 -10.00 14.22
CA PHE A 258 8.34 -8.72 14.91
C PHE A 258 7.25 -8.63 15.96
N SER A 259 7.52 -7.85 17.03
CA SER A 259 6.59 -7.69 18.15
C SER A 259 6.79 -6.34 18.83
N LEU A 260 5.69 -5.80 19.37
CA LEU A 260 5.72 -4.67 20.32
C LEU A 260 5.40 -5.08 21.75
N GLU A 261 5.02 -6.36 21.97
CA GLU A 261 4.47 -6.84 23.24
C GLU A 261 5.35 -7.90 23.93
N LYS A 262 6.23 -8.54 23.19
CA LYS A 262 7.04 -9.64 23.71
C LYS A 262 8.35 -9.84 22.92
N PRO A 263 9.39 -10.38 23.56
CA PRO A 263 10.58 -10.83 22.84
C PRO A 263 10.26 -11.93 21.81
N VAL A 264 11.01 -11.96 20.71
CA VAL A 264 10.96 -13.00 19.66
C VAL A 264 12.29 -13.73 19.57
N ASN A 265 12.27 -14.99 19.12
CA ASN A 265 13.50 -15.80 19.00
C ASN A 265 14.40 -15.31 17.86
N THR A 266 13.81 -14.96 16.72
CA THR A 266 14.50 -14.40 15.56
C THR A 266 13.64 -13.27 15.02
N GLY A 267 14.19 -12.05 15.00
CA GLY A 267 13.48 -10.88 14.48
C GLY A 267 13.59 -9.63 15.34
N ALA A 268 12.78 -8.63 15.04
CA ALA A 268 12.84 -7.33 15.68
C ALA A 268 11.70 -7.13 16.68
N TYR A 269 12.01 -6.56 17.85
CA TYR A 269 10.98 -6.28 18.84
C TYR A 269 11.31 -5.04 19.67
N LEU A 270 10.28 -4.51 20.33
CA LEU A 270 10.40 -3.43 21.32
C LEU A 270 10.72 -4.05 22.67
N ASP A 271 11.85 -3.66 23.30
CA ASP A 271 12.23 -4.13 24.63
C ASP A 271 11.55 -3.31 25.74
N ASP A 272 11.71 -3.74 27.01
CA ASP A 272 11.14 -3.08 28.17
C ASP A 272 11.69 -1.67 28.42
N ASN A 273 12.75 -1.26 27.74
CA ASN A 273 13.38 0.05 27.81
C ASN A 273 13.02 0.94 26.59
N ASP A 274 11.98 0.59 25.86
CA ASP A 274 11.56 1.28 24.62
C ASP A 274 12.66 1.34 23.54
N ASN A 275 13.57 0.34 23.47
CA ASN A 275 14.50 0.20 22.37
C ASN A 275 13.99 -0.82 21.38
N ILE A 276 14.18 -0.55 20.10
CA ILE A 276 14.06 -1.54 19.05
C ILE A 276 15.36 -2.36 19.01
N VAL A 277 15.19 -3.66 19.16
CA VAL A 277 16.29 -4.62 19.17
C VAL A 277 16.02 -5.71 18.14
N TYR A 278 17.07 -6.42 17.72
CA TYR A 278 16.96 -7.61 16.87
C TYR A 278 17.60 -8.82 17.57
N ALA A 279 16.85 -9.91 17.67
CA ALA A 279 17.32 -11.19 18.19
C ALA A 279 17.62 -12.16 17.04
N GLU A 280 18.74 -12.88 17.16
CA GLU A 280 19.12 -13.98 16.27
C GLU A 280 20.11 -14.89 16.99
N ASP A 281 19.87 -16.19 16.94
CA ASP A 281 20.76 -17.22 17.52
C ASP A 281 21.15 -16.97 19.00
N GLY A 282 20.19 -16.49 19.79
CA GLY A 282 20.39 -16.18 21.21
C GLY A 282 21.13 -14.86 21.47
N THR A 283 21.51 -14.14 20.44
CA THR A 283 22.15 -12.82 20.55
C THR A 283 21.10 -11.73 20.33
N VAL A 284 21.09 -10.71 21.17
CA VAL A 284 20.23 -9.53 21.03
C VAL A 284 21.09 -8.31 20.70
N THR A 285 20.82 -7.71 19.56
CA THR A 285 21.51 -6.50 19.09
C THR A 285 20.58 -5.30 19.25
N GLN A 286 21.01 -4.32 20.02
CA GLN A 286 20.28 -3.04 20.12
C GLN A 286 20.46 -2.22 18.85
N ILE A 287 19.34 -1.76 18.27
CA ILE A 287 19.34 -0.97 17.04
C ILE A 287 19.19 0.52 17.36
N MET A 288 18.09 0.91 18.02
CA MET A 288 17.80 2.31 18.34
C MET A 288 16.72 2.44 19.41
N PRO A 289 16.67 3.56 20.15
CA PRO A 289 15.47 3.93 20.91
C PRO A 289 14.28 4.16 19.98
N ALA A 290 13.08 3.76 20.39
CA ALA A 290 11.86 4.04 19.62
C ALA A 290 11.61 5.54 19.43
N SER A 291 12.11 6.37 20.35
CA SER A 291 12.07 7.85 20.27
C SER A 291 12.88 8.45 19.12
N ASP A 292 13.77 7.69 18.48
CA ASP A 292 14.47 8.12 17.26
C ASP A 292 13.54 8.14 16.04
N ILE A 293 12.38 7.46 16.11
CA ILE A 293 11.39 7.44 15.03
C ILE A 293 10.68 8.80 14.97
N ARG A 294 10.87 9.49 13.86
CA ARG A 294 10.24 10.79 13.61
C ARG A 294 8.72 10.71 13.42
N LEU A 295 8.25 9.60 12.89
CA LEU A 295 6.81 9.38 12.65
C LEU A 295 6.07 9.12 13.96
N PRO A 296 4.96 9.83 14.22
CA PRO A 296 4.17 9.61 15.44
C PRO A 296 3.40 8.29 15.38
N GLY A 297 3.10 7.76 16.57
CA GLY A 297 2.19 6.64 16.76
C GLY A 297 2.88 5.27 16.91
N ARG A 298 2.36 4.47 17.85
CA ARG A 298 2.86 3.13 18.18
C ARG A 298 2.86 2.17 16.97
N HIS A 299 1.90 2.33 16.05
CA HIS A 299 1.85 1.56 14.80
C HIS A 299 3.07 1.80 13.90
N ASN A 300 3.72 2.98 13.97
CA ASN A 300 4.94 3.23 13.23
C ASN A 300 6.14 2.49 13.83
N ILE A 301 6.18 2.30 15.15
CA ILE A 301 7.19 1.43 15.78
C ILE A 301 7.06 0.01 15.22
N ALA A 302 5.83 -0.54 15.10
CA ALA A 302 5.58 -1.84 14.48
C ALA A 302 6.05 -1.87 13.01
N ASN A 303 5.78 -0.83 12.22
CA ASN A 303 6.23 -0.73 10.83
C ASN A 303 7.78 -0.76 10.74
N TYR A 304 8.48 -0.09 11.68
CA TYR A 304 9.95 -0.14 11.76
C TYR A 304 10.44 -1.52 12.16
N CYS A 305 9.87 -2.16 13.19
CA CYS A 305 10.22 -3.53 13.55
C CYS A 305 10.02 -4.49 12.38
N THR A 306 8.91 -4.34 11.64
CA THR A 306 8.63 -5.13 10.43
C THR A 306 9.70 -4.92 9.36
N ALA A 307 10.01 -3.65 9.05
CA ALA A 307 11.01 -3.31 8.03
C ALA A 307 12.41 -3.83 8.42
N ILE A 308 12.80 -3.66 9.69
CA ILE A 308 14.08 -4.16 10.24
C ILE A 308 14.16 -5.67 10.09
N ALA A 309 13.10 -6.42 10.46
CA ALA A 309 13.06 -7.88 10.32
C ALA A 309 13.21 -8.31 8.85
N ALA A 310 12.67 -7.53 7.91
CA ALA A 310 12.83 -7.80 6.48
C ALA A 310 14.24 -7.56 5.97
N VAL A 311 14.89 -6.44 6.37
CA VAL A 311 16.20 -6.03 5.82
C VAL A 311 17.39 -6.46 6.68
N TRP A 312 17.19 -7.20 7.76
CA TRP A 312 18.28 -7.64 8.63
C TRP A 312 19.34 -8.44 7.84
N GLY A 313 20.60 -8.08 8.04
CA GLY A 313 21.72 -8.61 7.26
C GLY A 313 21.97 -7.94 5.92
N LEU A 314 21.08 -7.05 5.45
CA LEU A 314 21.25 -6.24 4.24
C LEU A 314 21.61 -4.78 4.57
N VAL A 315 21.18 -4.30 5.73
CA VAL A 315 21.31 -2.90 6.16
C VAL A 315 21.91 -2.86 7.56
N GLN A 316 22.86 -1.98 7.81
CA GLN A 316 23.50 -1.84 9.11
C GLN A 316 22.62 -1.01 10.09
N PRO A 317 22.72 -1.27 11.43
CA PRO A 317 21.92 -0.53 12.44
C PRO A 317 22.02 1.00 12.35
N GLU A 318 23.20 1.53 12.02
CA GLU A 318 23.42 2.97 11.89
C GLU A 318 22.61 3.58 10.75
N GLN A 319 22.51 2.85 9.62
CA GLN A 319 21.74 3.27 8.45
C GLN A 319 20.23 3.20 8.74
N ILE A 320 19.78 2.18 9.46
CA ILE A 320 18.39 2.06 9.95
C ILE A 320 18.03 3.26 10.84
N ARG A 321 18.90 3.58 11.80
CA ARG A 321 18.73 4.72 12.72
C ARG A 321 18.66 6.05 11.96
N GLU A 322 19.50 6.22 10.96
CA GLU A 322 19.48 7.44 10.13
C GLU A 322 18.15 7.58 9.37
N VAL A 323 17.62 6.49 8.79
CA VAL A 323 16.29 6.48 8.19
C VAL A 323 15.22 6.84 9.23
N ALA A 324 15.29 6.29 10.45
CA ALA A 324 14.31 6.59 11.48
C ALA A 324 14.23 8.09 11.82
N ARG A 325 15.37 8.76 11.87
CA ARG A 325 15.48 10.19 12.19
C ARG A 325 15.11 11.12 11.05
N THR A 326 15.19 10.65 9.81
CA THR A 326 15.03 11.50 8.61
C THR A 326 13.75 11.22 7.83
N PHE A 327 13.21 10.00 7.91
CA PHE A 327 12.01 9.63 7.18
C PHE A 327 10.79 10.40 7.68
N GLY A 328 10.22 11.24 6.80
CA GLY A 328 9.08 12.12 7.10
C GLY A 328 7.71 11.49 6.90
N GLY A 329 7.63 10.23 6.49
CA GLY A 329 6.38 9.53 6.15
C GLY A 329 6.23 9.27 4.67
N VAL A 330 5.11 8.63 4.33
CA VAL A 330 4.69 8.44 2.94
C VAL A 330 3.91 9.67 2.52
N GLU A 331 4.18 10.15 1.32
CA GLU A 331 3.45 11.28 0.74
C GLU A 331 1.93 11.10 0.90
N HIS A 332 1.27 12.13 1.41
CA HIS A 332 -0.16 12.16 1.71
C HIS A 332 -0.67 11.23 2.83
N ARG A 333 0.21 10.56 3.60
CA ARG A 333 -0.17 9.69 4.72
C ARG A 333 0.55 10.09 6.00
N ILE A 334 -0.14 10.87 6.85
CA ILE A 334 0.44 11.47 8.07
C ILE A 334 1.85 12.03 7.77
N GLU A 335 1.99 12.57 6.57
CA GLU A 335 3.24 13.11 6.06
C GLU A 335 3.60 14.37 6.81
N PHE A 336 4.76 14.38 7.46
CA PHE A 336 5.27 15.61 8.06
C PHE A 336 5.66 16.60 6.96
N VAL A 337 4.92 17.70 6.86
CA VAL A 337 5.16 18.73 5.84
C VAL A 337 6.22 19.71 6.31
N ARG A 338 5.99 20.34 7.49
CA ARG A 338 6.91 21.30 8.09
C ARG A 338 6.54 21.63 9.53
N GLU A 339 7.45 22.29 10.20
CA GLU A 339 7.18 23.03 11.43
C GLU A 339 7.32 24.54 11.15
N ALA A 340 6.35 25.32 11.59
CA ALA A 340 6.35 26.78 11.46
C ALA A 340 5.74 27.39 12.72
N ASP A 341 6.41 28.39 13.28
CA ASP A 341 6.00 29.09 14.51
C ASP A 341 5.74 28.13 15.70
N GLY A 342 6.51 27.03 15.77
CA GLY A 342 6.35 25.99 16.80
C GLY A 342 5.13 25.07 16.58
N VAL A 343 4.44 25.15 15.43
CA VAL A 343 3.31 24.33 15.04
C VAL A 343 3.75 23.30 14.00
N LYS A 344 3.41 22.02 14.19
CA LYS A 344 3.70 20.93 13.24
C LYS A 344 2.54 20.69 12.30
N TYR A 345 2.81 20.69 11.00
CA TYR A 345 1.82 20.48 9.95
C TYR A 345 2.00 19.11 9.30
N TYR A 346 0.90 18.35 9.24
CA TYR A 346 0.85 17.03 8.63
C TYR A 346 -0.18 16.97 7.49
N ASN A 347 0.17 16.21 6.44
CA ASN A 347 -0.69 15.92 5.30
C ASN A 347 -1.12 14.45 5.36
N ASP A 348 -2.39 14.21 5.66
CA ASP A 348 -3.02 12.88 5.61
C ASP A 348 -4.19 12.87 4.61
N SER A 349 -4.00 13.53 3.47
CA SER A 349 -5.04 13.70 2.45
C SER A 349 -5.50 12.38 1.81
N ILE A 350 -4.79 11.28 2.04
CA ILE A 350 -5.23 9.93 1.66
C ILE A 350 -6.34 9.38 2.59
N ALA A 351 -6.57 10.00 3.75
CA ALA A 351 -7.59 9.59 4.73
C ALA A 351 -9.00 9.96 4.26
N THR A 352 -9.44 9.39 3.15
CA THR A 352 -10.72 9.65 2.48
C THR A 352 -11.84 8.70 2.87
N SER A 353 -11.73 8.03 4.01
CA SER A 353 -12.77 7.18 4.62
C SER A 353 -12.76 7.32 6.13
N PRO A 354 -13.90 7.12 6.81
CA PRO A 354 -13.99 7.26 8.27
C PRO A 354 -12.95 6.46 9.04
N SER A 355 -12.69 5.21 8.67
CA SER A 355 -11.69 4.36 9.34
C SER A 355 -10.26 4.90 9.22
N ARG A 356 -9.92 5.54 8.11
CA ARG A 356 -8.60 6.19 7.92
C ARG A 356 -8.50 7.47 8.72
N VAL A 357 -9.55 8.28 8.75
CA VAL A 357 -9.61 9.48 9.62
C VAL A 357 -9.40 9.10 11.08
N ILE A 358 -10.12 8.07 11.57
CA ILE A 358 -9.95 7.52 12.92
C ILE A 358 -8.48 7.15 13.18
N SER A 359 -7.87 6.39 12.29
CA SER A 359 -6.46 6.01 12.42
C SER A 359 -5.52 7.21 12.41
N GLY A 360 -5.81 8.22 11.59
CA GLY A 360 -5.02 9.45 11.47
C GLY A 360 -5.07 10.29 12.74
N VAL A 361 -6.25 10.53 13.31
CA VAL A 361 -6.37 11.36 14.52
C VAL A 361 -5.82 10.66 15.76
N ARG A 362 -5.94 9.33 15.84
CA ARG A 362 -5.34 8.51 16.92
C ARG A 362 -3.82 8.42 16.87
N ALA A 363 -3.18 8.80 15.75
CA ALA A 363 -1.73 8.71 15.61
C ALA A 363 -0.98 9.70 16.51
N PHE A 364 -1.65 10.71 17.03
CA PHE A 364 -1.05 11.78 17.83
C PHE A 364 -1.35 11.61 19.31
N ASN A 365 -0.36 11.88 20.15
CA ASN A 365 -0.47 11.75 21.62
C ASN A 365 -1.12 12.99 22.29
N GLN A 366 -1.69 13.90 21.50
CA GLN A 366 -2.38 15.12 21.98
C GLN A 366 -3.58 15.42 21.07
N LYS A 367 -4.51 16.24 21.55
CA LYS A 367 -5.59 16.75 20.70
C LYS A 367 -5.03 17.66 19.62
N ILE A 368 -5.47 17.44 18.38
CA ILE A 368 -4.99 18.15 17.19
C ILE A 368 -6.00 19.16 16.65
N ILE A 369 -5.55 20.01 15.75
CA ILE A 369 -6.39 20.79 14.84
C ILE A 369 -6.54 19.98 13.57
N ALA A 370 -7.77 19.51 13.27
CA ALA A 370 -8.06 18.70 12.09
C ALA A 370 -8.74 19.52 11.01
N ILE A 371 -8.24 19.45 9.78
CA ILE A 371 -8.91 19.98 8.59
C ILE A 371 -9.60 18.83 7.89
N GLN A 372 -10.94 18.86 7.82
CA GLN A 372 -11.76 17.80 7.24
C GLN A 372 -12.76 18.31 6.22
N GLY A 373 -13.22 17.36 5.40
CA GLY A 373 -14.24 17.64 4.38
C GLY A 373 -13.71 17.49 2.96
N GLY A 374 -14.63 17.30 2.04
CA GLY A 374 -14.30 17.02 0.64
C GLY A 374 -15.54 16.57 -0.12
N SER A 375 -15.37 15.71 -1.14
CA SER A 375 -16.47 15.12 -1.89
C SER A 375 -17.19 14.04 -1.08
N ASP A 376 -18.51 14.00 -1.19
CA ASP A 376 -19.33 12.98 -0.54
C ASP A 376 -19.24 11.63 -1.29
N LYS A 377 -18.79 10.59 -0.60
CA LYS A 377 -18.66 9.22 -1.11
C LYS A 377 -19.77 8.30 -0.60
N GLY A 378 -20.76 8.83 0.10
CA GLY A 378 -21.87 8.06 0.67
C GLY A 378 -21.52 7.26 1.93
N ASN A 379 -20.38 7.53 2.56
CA ASN A 379 -19.98 6.88 3.80
C ASN A 379 -20.83 7.35 4.99
N ASP A 380 -21.04 6.49 5.98
CA ASP A 380 -21.53 6.90 7.29
C ASP A 380 -20.42 7.61 8.05
N LEU A 381 -20.55 8.92 8.20
CA LEU A 381 -19.57 9.77 8.86
C LEU A 381 -19.73 9.79 10.40
N SER A 382 -20.85 9.27 10.92
CA SER A 382 -21.12 9.25 12.38
C SER A 382 -20.14 8.34 13.13
N VAL A 383 -19.63 7.30 12.48
CA VAL A 383 -18.70 6.33 13.09
C VAL A 383 -17.37 6.94 13.55
N MET A 384 -16.96 8.07 12.99
CA MET A 384 -15.71 8.74 13.40
C MET A 384 -15.91 9.77 14.51
N VAL A 385 -17.14 10.12 14.87
CA VAL A 385 -17.43 11.19 15.84
C VAL A 385 -16.81 10.94 17.23
N PRO A 386 -16.88 9.73 17.82
CA PRO A 386 -16.22 9.49 19.12
C PRO A 386 -14.73 9.79 19.11
N ASP A 387 -14.06 9.50 18.01
CA ASP A 387 -12.62 9.78 17.86
C ASP A 387 -12.32 11.26 17.64
N LEU A 388 -13.17 11.97 16.91
CA LEU A 388 -13.06 13.41 16.78
C LEU A 388 -13.22 14.11 18.13
N LEU A 389 -14.21 13.72 18.95
CA LEU A 389 -14.40 14.27 20.29
C LEU A 389 -13.18 14.03 21.20
N SER A 390 -12.56 12.85 21.06
CA SER A 390 -11.44 12.45 21.94
C SER A 390 -10.10 13.05 21.51
N HIS A 391 -9.85 13.23 20.20
CA HIS A 391 -8.53 13.53 19.65
C HIS A 391 -8.42 14.88 18.93
N VAL A 392 -9.53 15.59 18.74
CA VAL A 392 -9.54 16.89 18.05
C VAL A 392 -9.98 17.98 19.02
N LYS A 393 -9.29 19.12 19.01
CA LYS A 393 -9.69 20.33 19.77
C LYS A 393 -10.30 21.41 18.88
N ILE A 394 -9.89 21.47 17.61
CA ILE A 394 -10.48 22.37 16.61
C ILE A 394 -10.71 21.55 15.33
N LEU A 395 -11.95 21.50 14.90
CA LEU A 395 -12.38 20.84 13.68
C LEU A 395 -12.71 21.89 12.62
N ILE A 396 -11.90 21.96 11.58
CA ILE A 396 -12.09 22.92 10.50
C ILE A 396 -12.69 22.16 9.31
N LEU A 397 -13.89 22.60 8.93
CA LEU A 397 -14.71 21.91 7.92
C LEU A 397 -14.80 22.70 6.63
N ASN A 398 -14.61 22.00 5.49
CA ASN A 398 -14.77 22.56 4.15
C ASN A 398 -15.35 21.51 3.17
N GLY A 399 -15.83 21.96 2.00
CA GLY A 399 -16.31 21.07 0.95
C GLY A 399 -17.71 20.46 1.20
N ALA A 400 -18.11 19.49 0.36
CA ALA A 400 -19.49 18.97 0.31
C ALA A 400 -19.91 18.18 1.55
N THR A 401 -18.97 17.59 2.30
CA THR A 401 -19.27 16.80 3.51
C THR A 401 -19.27 17.64 4.79
N ALA A 402 -18.92 18.92 4.73
CA ALA A 402 -18.80 19.81 5.90
C ALA A 402 -20.05 19.81 6.78
N ASP A 403 -21.24 20.00 6.17
CA ASP A 403 -22.51 20.06 6.89
C ASP A 403 -22.88 18.71 7.53
N LYS A 404 -22.58 17.60 6.86
CA LYS A 404 -22.84 16.26 7.37
C LYS A 404 -21.98 15.92 8.58
N ILE A 405 -20.69 16.28 8.53
CA ILE A 405 -19.74 16.07 9.64
C ILE A 405 -20.18 16.93 10.83
N GLU A 406 -20.46 18.23 10.61
CA GLU A 406 -20.94 19.12 11.66
C GLU A 406 -22.17 18.59 12.35
N GLN A 407 -23.21 18.20 11.57
CA GLN A 407 -24.46 17.64 12.12
C GLN A 407 -24.21 16.38 12.94
N ALA A 408 -23.35 15.49 12.47
CA ALA A 408 -23.00 14.26 13.20
C ALA A 408 -22.30 14.58 14.54
N VAL A 409 -21.39 15.53 14.57
CA VAL A 409 -20.69 15.97 15.79
C VAL A 409 -21.65 16.65 16.76
N LEU A 410 -22.49 17.59 16.29
CA LEU A 410 -23.44 18.32 17.12
C LEU A 410 -24.56 17.41 17.69
N ALA A 411 -24.88 16.31 17.00
CA ALA A 411 -25.88 15.35 17.48
C ALA A 411 -25.32 14.37 18.52
N ALA A 412 -24.01 14.33 18.72
CA ALA A 412 -23.39 13.42 19.68
C ALA A 412 -23.69 13.84 21.14
N PRO A 413 -24.14 12.91 22.01
CA PRO A 413 -24.48 13.23 23.41
C PRO A 413 -23.32 13.83 24.21
N ASP A 414 -22.09 13.47 23.85
CA ASP A 414 -20.87 13.88 24.55
C ASP A 414 -20.20 15.09 23.89
N TYR A 415 -20.86 15.77 22.96
CA TYR A 415 -20.31 16.98 22.35
C TYR A 415 -20.28 18.13 23.35
N ASP A 416 -19.08 18.68 23.51
CA ASP A 416 -18.83 19.86 24.36
C ASP A 416 -18.10 20.93 23.52
N PRO A 417 -18.70 22.11 23.26
CA PRO A 417 -18.09 23.17 22.46
C PRO A 417 -16.82 23.75 23.10
N ASP A 418 -16.64 23.61 24.42
CA ASP A 418 -15.43 24.03 25.10
C ASP A 418 -14.26 23.06 24.90
N GLN A 419 -14.55 21.80 24.51
CA GLN A 419 -13.56 20.76 24.25
C GLN A 419 -13.24 20.58 22.77
N LEU A 420 -14.22 20.79 21.88
CA LEU A 420 -14.08 20.73 20.44
C LEU A 420 -14.79 21.90 19.77
N GLN A 421 -13.98 22.85 19.26
CA GLN A 421 -14.49 23.98 18.48
C GLN A 421 -14.66 23.58 17.00
N ILE A 422 -15.79 23.97 16.37
CA ILE A 422 -16.04 23.78 14.93
C ILE A 422 -15.88 25.11 14.21
N ILE A 423 -15.12 25.13 13.11
CA ILE A 423 -14.92 26.27 12.23
C ILE A 423 -15.28 25.84 10.79
N LYS A 424 -16.27 26.47 10.18
CA LYS A 424 -16.60 26.21 8.77
C LYS A 424 -16.00 27.28 7.87
N VAL A 425 -15.43 26.83 6.77
CA VAL A 425 -14.81 27.67 5.74
C VAL A 425 -15.20 27.21 4.35
N LYS A 426 -14.95 28.05 3.35
CA LYS A 426 -15.42 27.80 1.99
C LYS A 426 -14.53 26.82 1.21
N ASP A 427 -13.22 26.89 1.43
CA ASP A 427 -12.23 26.14 0.64
C ASP A 427 -11.01 25.74 1.48
N LEU A 428 -10.14 24.93 0.91
CA LEU A 428 -8.94 24.42 1.59
C LEU A 428 -7.95 25.53 1.95
N ALA A 429 -7.82 26.58 1.11
CA ALA A 429 -6.91 27.69 1.42
C ALA A 429 -7.36 28.44 2.67
N GLN A 430 -8.68 28.68 2.79
CA GLN A 430 -9.26 29.29 4.00
C GLN A 430 -9.14 28.34 5.21
N ALA A 431 -9.23 27.02 5.01
CA ALA A 431 -9.07 26.04 6.08
C ALA A 431 -7.64 26.06 6.65
N VAL A 432 -6.64 26.08 5.79
CA VAL A 432 -5.23 26.20 6.22
C VAL A 432 -4.97 27.52 6.95
N GLU A 433 -5.51 28.63 6.48
CA GLU A 433 -5.35 29.93 7.12
C GLU A 433 -6.09 30.00 8.48
N ALA A 434 -7.28 29.39 8.59
CA ALA A 434 -8.00 29.27 9.86
C ALA A 434 -7.22 28.42 10.85
N ALA A 435 -6.63 27.30 10.42
CA ALA A 435 -5.78 26.46 11.24
C ALA A 435 -4.55 27.24 11.74
N ARG A 436 -3.88 27.98 10.85
CA ARG A 436 -2.72 28.81 11.20
C ARG A 436 -3.06 29.87 12.25
N LYS A 437 -4.22 30.51 12.14
CA LYS A 437 -4.66 31.54 13.09
C LYS A 437 -5.04 30.98 14.46
N ALA A 438 -5.62 29.77 14.48
CA ALA A 438 -6.09 29.14 15.71
C ALA A 438 -5.00 28.37 16.44
N ALA A 439 -3.94 27.96 15.75
CA ALA A 439 -2.85 27.17 16.32
C ALA A 439 -1.93 27.99 17.22
N GLN A 440 -1.42 27.36 18.26
CA GLN A 440 -0.42 27.87 19.20
C GLN A 440 0.86 27.03 19.12
N PRO A 441 2.02 27.57 19.54
CA PRO A 441 3.26 26.78 19.62
C PRO A 441 3.05 25.48 20.41
N GLY A 442 3.50 24.36 19.86
CA GLY A 442 3.28 23.00 20.38
C GLY A 442 2.10 22.28 19.73
N ASP A 443 1.26 22.97 18.96
CA ASP A 443 0.12 22.36 18.29
C ASP A 443 0.50 21.51 17.07
N ILE A 444 -0.41 20.60 16.74
CA ILE A 444 -0.39 19.80 15.54
C ILE A 444 -1.60 20.16 14.68
N VAL A 445 -1.36 20.48 13.41
CA VAL A 445 -2.38 20.64 12.38
C VAL A 445 -2.30 19.45 11.41
N SER A 446 -3.40 18.75 11.18
CA SER A 446 -3.47 17.64 10.24
C SER A 446 -4.59 17.83 9.22
N LEU A 447 -4.24 17.71 7.94
CA LEU A 447 -5.20 17.61 6.84
C LEU A 447 -5.62 16.14 6.68
N CYS A 448 -6.88 15.82 7.01
CA CYS A 448 -7.43 14.47 6.96
C CYS A 448 -8.88 14.50 6.44
N PRO A 449 -9.07 14.78 5.11
CA PRO A 449 -10.38 15.05 4.50
C PRO A 449 -11.31 13.84 4.40
#